data_5b2c47803ea61ebee6c5dcd9634c5530
#
_entry.id   5b2c47803ea61ebee6c5dcd9634c5530
#
_cell.length_a   1.000
_cell.length_b   1.000
_cell.length_c   1.000
_cell.angle_alpha   90.00
_cell.angle_beta   90.00
_cell.angle_gamma   90.00
#
_symmetry.space_group_name_H-M   'P 1'
#
loop_
_entity.id
_entity.type
_entity.pdbx_description
1 polymer ?
#
loop_
_entity_poly.entity_id
_entity_poly.type
_entity_poly.pdbx_seq_one_letter_code
_entity_poly.pdbx_strand_id
1 'polypeptide(L)'
;MKLYGGIDLHSNNNVVALLDEEDRVVLRARLANEAAGVLAALAPYREAIVGLVVESTYNWYWLVDALMEAGYRVHLANTAAIVQYSGLKYSDDDSDARWLAKLLRLGLLPEGYIYPKEDRAVRDLLRRRMRLVQQHTANLLAVQNLFARNRGKSLSANEVRRLTPEAVSGLLADPNQALAVQSNLLVMRAQEVAIDLLEREALAQVKLRPAYHHLLSVNGIGTVLGLTIMLETGPVARFSQVGHYASYCRCVGSEHLSNGKRKGHGNTKSGNKYLAWAYLEAANFAVRYNATVKRYYQRKRAKTNGVVAIKTVAHKLARACYYILRDGTDFAVGRAFG
;
A
#
# COMPACT_ATOMS: atom_id res chain seq x y z
N MET A 1 -37.97 -3.69 -10.69
CA MET A 1 -36.75 -3.57 -11.51
C MET A 1 -35.59 -3.26 -10.60
N LYS A 2 -34.55 -4.07 -10.59
CA LYS A 2 -33.33 -3.85 -9.82
C LYS A 2 -32.28 -3.22 -10.73
N LEU A 3 -31.53 -2.23 -10.21
CA LEU A 3 -30.47 -1.56 -10.97
C LEU A 3 -29.11 -1.76 -10.30
N TYR A 4 -28.10 -1.91 -11.14
CA TYR A 4 -26.70 -2.08 -10.76
C TYR A 4 -25.88 -0.98 -11.43
N GLY A 5 -25.14 -0.22 -10.65
CA GLY A 5 -24.39 0.92 -11.17
C GLY A 5 -22.89 0.65 -11.23
N GLY A 6 -22.27 1.12 -12.30
CA GLY A 6 -20.81 1.19 -12.43
C GLY A 6 -20.38 2.63 -12.68
N ILE A 7 -19.30 3.03 -12.02
CA ILE A 7 -18.72 4.37 -12.14
C ILE A 7 -17.24 4.21 -12.48
N ASP A 8 -16.90 4.57 -13.70
CA ASP A 8 -15.54 4.72 -14.16
C ASP A 8 -15.06 6.13 -13.81
N LEU A 9 -14.03 6.21 -12.95
CA LEU A 9 -13.60 7.46 -12.30
C LEU A 9 -12.25 7.94 -12.87
N HIS A 10 -12.29 9.04 -13.59
CA HIS A 10 -11.10 9.73 -14.10
C HIS A 10 -10.63 10.87 -13.20
N SER A 11 -9.55 11.56 -13.63
CA SER A 11 -8.97 12.69 -12.89
C SER A 11 -9.88 13.91 -12.79
N ASN A 12 -10.71 14.15 -13.81
CA ASN A 12 -11.52 15.37 -13.96
C ASN A 12 -13.00 15.13 -14.27
N ASN A 13 -13.38 13.90 -14.56
CA ASN A 13 -14.76 13.50 -14.82
C ASN A 13 -14.97 12.04 -14.41
N ASN A 14 -16.22 11.60 -14.41
CA ASN A 14 -16.60 10.22 -14.22
C ASN A 14 -17.69 9.83 -15.19
N VAL A 15 -17.76 8.56 -15.55
CA VAL A 15 -18.82 7.99 -16.36
C VAL A 15 -19.64 7.05 -15.50
N VAL A 16 -20.95 7.33 -15.42
CA VAL A 16 -21.92 6.55 -14.66
C VAL A 16 -22.79 5.75 -15.63
N ALA A 17 -22.92 4.46 -15.40
CA ALA A 17 -23.87 3.60 -16.08
C ALA A 17 -24.73 2.84 -15.06
N LEU A 18 -26.06 2.81 -15.29
CA LEU A 18 -26.98 1.92 -14.58
C LEU A 18 -27.50 0.87 -15.53
N LEU A 19 -27.41 -0.39 -15.13
CA LEU A 19 -27.94 -1.55 -15.87
C LEU A 19 -29.11 -2.19 -15.11
N ASP A 20 -30.10 -2.67 -15.83
CA ASP A 20 -31.16 -3.52 -15.28
C ASP A 20 -30.70 -4.99 -15.16
N GLU A 21 -31.65 -5.85 -14.80
CA GLU A 21 -31.42 -7.31 -14.61
C GLU A 21 -31.10 -8.02 -15.93
N GLU A 22 -31.41 -7.44 -17.09
CA GLU A 22 -31.14 -7.95 -18.44
C GLU A 22 -29.96 -7.25 -19.15
N ASP A 23 -29.13 -6.49 -18.41
CA ASP A 23 -27.99 -5.70 -18.94
C ASP A 23 -28.39 -4.54 -19.87
N ARG A 24 -29.66 -4.11 -19.86
CA ARG A 24 -30.08 -2.91 -20.62
C ARG A 24 -29.68 -1.67 -19.89
N VAL A 25 -29.15 -0.70 -20.62
CA VAL A 25 -28.72 0.59 -20.07
C VAL A 25 -29.92 1.47 -19.74
N VAL A 26 -30.11 1.78 -18.46
CA VAL A 26 -31.18 2.65 -17.95
C VAL A 26 -30.70 4.09 -17.79
N LEU A 27 -29.46 4.27 -17.38
CA LEU A 27 -28.78 5.57 -17.29
C LEU A 27 -27.40 5.46 -17.89
N ARG A 28 -27.01 6.49 -18.64
CA ARG A 28 -25.64 6.75 -19.08
C ARG A 28 -25.36 8.24 -18.95
N ALA A 29 -24.37 8.60 -18.17
CA ALA A 29 -24.01 10.00 -17.96
C ALA A 29 -22.50 10.17 -17.79
N ARG A 30 -21.94 11.20 -18.45
CA ARG A 30 -20.59 11.69 -18.17
C ARG A 30 -20.74 12.96 -17.34
N LEU A 31 -20.17 12.97 -16.15
CA LEU A 31 -20.35 14.00 -15.13
C LEU A 31 -19.00 14.58 -14.70
N ALA A 32 -18.99 15.83 -14.29
CA ALA A 32 -17.86 16.43 -13.59
C ALA A 32 -17.61 15.72 -12.24
N ASN A 33 -16.39 15.79 -11.73
CA ASN A 33 -16.04 15.21 -10.42
C ASN A 33 -16.59 16.08 -9.28
N GLU A 34 -17.92 16.15 -9.19
CA GLU A 34 -18.70 16.85 -8.18
C GLU A 34 -19.76 15.92 -7.57
N ALA A 35 -19.71 15.73 -6.26
CA ALA A 35 -20.62 14.82 -5.55
C ALA A 35 -22.09 15.15 -5.79
N ALA A 36 -22.45 16.44 -5.77
CA ALA A 36 -23.83 16.88 -5.99
C ALA A 36 -24.38 16.48 -7.34
N GLY A 37 -23.58 16.61 -8.41
CA GLY A 37 -23.98 16.21 -9.78
C GLY A 37 -24.20 14.71 -9.90
N VAL A 38 -23.31 13.89 -9.31
CA VAL A 38 -23.44 12.43 -9.32
C VAL A 38 -24.68 11.99 -8.52
N LEU A 39 -24.89 12.56 -7.32
CA LEU A 39 -26.04 12.24 -6.49
C LEU A 39 -27.36 12.66 -7.16
N ALA A 40 -27.41 13.82 -7.81
CA ALA A 40 -28.57 14.27 -8.56
C ALA A 40 -28.93 13.36 -9.74
N ALA A 41 -27.92 12.87 -10.47
CA ALA A 41 -28.13 11.92 -11.59
C ALA A 41 -28.65 10.55 -11.11
N LEU A 42 -28.25 10.10 -9.91
CA LEU A 42 -28.68 8.83 -9.31
C LEU A 42 -30.01 8.90 -8.57
N ALA A 43 -30.41 10.10 -8.08
CA ALA A 43 -31.59 10.29 -7.24
C ALA A 43 -32.89 9.72 -7.81
N PRO A 44 -33.21 9.85 -9.13
CA PRO A 44 -34.45 9.29 -9.69
C PRO A 44 -34.52 7.75 -9.61
N TYR A 45 -33.39 7.09 -9.43
CA TYR A 45 -33.26 5.63 -9.46
C TYR A 45 -32.99 5.03 -8.08
N ARG A 46 -32.94 5.85 -7.04
CA ARG A 46 -32.46 5.48 -5.70
C ARG A 46 -33.04 4.17 -5.18
N GLU A 47 -34.35 4.03 -5.23
CA GLU A 47 -35.07 2.87 -4.67
C GLU A 47 -34.82 1.57 -5.47
N ALA A 48 -34.44 1.71 -6.73
CA ALA A 48 -34.15 0.57 -7.59
C ALA A 48 -32.67 0.13 -7.53
N ILE A 49 -31.78 0.99 -7.10
CA ILE A 49 -30.33 0.71 -7.08
C ILE A 49 -29.99 -0.27 -5.96
N VAL A 50 -29.51 -1.48 -6.34
CA VAL A 50 -29.04 -2.54 -5.44
C VAL A 50 -27.64 -2.26 -4.93
N GLY A 51 -26.78 -1.66 -5.77
CA GLY A 51 -25.42 -1.30 -5.42
C GLY A 51 -24.72 -0.51 -6.52
N LEU A 52 -23.67 0.21 -6.14
CA LEU A 52 -22.84 1.01 -7.03
C LEU A 52 -21.37 0.56 -6.93
N VAL A 53 -20.73 0.35 -8.06
CA VAL A 53 -19.30 0.04 -8.14
C VAL A 53 -18.54 1.30 -8.53
N VAL A 54 -17.53 1.65 -7.77
CA VAL A 54 -16.58 2.72 -8.10
C VAL A 54 -15.22 2.09 -8.42
N GLU A 55 -14.57 2.54 -9.48
CA GLU A 55 -13.22 2.12 -9.80
C GLU A 55 -12.21 2.58 -8.75
N SER A 56 -11.25 1.72 -8.36
CA SER A 56 -10.22 2.03 -7.36
C SER A 56 -9.05 2.84 -7.95
N THR A 57 -9.33 3.97 -8.55
CA THR A 57 -8.34 4.95 -8.99
C THR A 57 -7.71 5.69 -7.81
N TYR A 58 -6.77 6.62 -8.04
CA TYR A 58 -6.09 7.32 -6.94
C TYR A 58 -7.00 8.30 -6.16
N ASN A 59 -8.09 8.76 -6.77
CA ASN A 59 -8.97 9.84 -6.27
C ASN A 59 -10.38 9.37 -5.84
N TRP A 60 -10.59 8.09 -5.57
CA TRP A 60 -11.92 7.53 -5.28
C TRP A 60 -12.55 7.98 -3.95
N TYR A 61 -11.80 8.53 -2.99
CA TYR A 61 -12.27 8.81 -1.63
C TYR A 61 -13.52 9.68 -1.60
N TRP A 62 -13.49 10.83 -2.27
CA TRP A 62 -14.57 11.81 -2.25
C TRP A 62 -15.90 11.23 -2.76
N LEU A 63 -15.85 10.42 -3.81
CA LEU A 63 -17.03 9.85 -4.43
C LEU A 63 -17.63 8.73 -3.59
N VAL A 64 -16.79 7.79 -3.14
CA VAL A 64 -17.23 6.68 -2.28
C VAL A 64 -17.83 7.21 -0.99
N ASP A 65 -17.19 8.21 -0.35
CA ASP A 65 -17.71 8.81 0.87
C ASP A 65 -19.07 9.47 0.63
N ALA A 66 -19.22 10.29 -0.41
CA ALA A 66 -20.47 10.96 -0.72
C ALA A 66 -21.61 9.95 -1.02
N LEU A 67 -21.32 8.89 -1.76
CA LEU A 67 -22.31 7.86 -2.06
C LEU A 67 -22.73 7.08 -0.82
N MET A 68 -21.77 6.71 0.05
CA MET A 68 -22.05 6.02 1.31
C MET A 68 -22.82 6.92 2.28
N GLU A 69 -22.44 8.19 2.42
CA GLU A 69 -23.14 9.19 3.25
C GLU A 69 -24.58 9.42 2.74
N ALA A 70 -24.79 9.35 1.42
CA ALA A 70 -26.12 9.38 0.83
C ALA A 70 -26.91 8.05 0.98
N GLY A 71 -26.33 7.01 1.62
CA GLY A 71 -26.98 5.74 1.92
C GLY A 71 -27.01 4.73 0.77
N TYR A 72 -26.18 4.89 -0.25
CA TYR A 72 -26.01 3.86 -1.28
C TYR A 72 -25.09 2.74 -0.78
N ARG A 73 -25.36 1.51 -1.22
CA ARG A 73 -24.42 0.41 -1.05
C ARG A 73 -23.31 0.52 -2.09
N VAL A 74 -22.10 0.81 -1.63
CA VAL A 74 -20.95 1.08 -2.51
C VAL A 74 -19.95 -0.07 -2.46
N HIS A 75 -19.47 -0.47 -3.63
CA HIS A 75 -18.43 -1.46 -3.85
C HIS A 75 -17.23 -0.78 -4.51
N LEU A 76 -16.02 -1.08 -4.07
CA LEU A 76 -14.79 -0.57 -4.69
C LEU A 76 -14.19 -1.66 -5.56
N ALA A 77 -14.07 -1.44 -6.87
CA ALA A 77 -13.52 -2.44 -7.78
C ALA A 77 -12.00 -2.59 -7.58
N ASN A 78 -11.52 -3.82 -7.43
CA ASN A 78 -10.10 -4.13 -7.52
C ASN A 78 -9.72 -4.39 -9.00
N THR A 79 -9.47 -3.34 -9.75
CA THR A 79 -9.21 -3.41 -11.19
C THR A 79 -8.01 -4.28 -11.57
N ALA A 80 -6.99 -4.37 -10.71
CA ALA A 80 -5.84 -5.25 -10.92
C ALA A 80 -6.19 -6.75 -10.91
N ALA A 81 -7.35 -7.13 -10.38
CA ALA A 81 -7.85 -8.50 -10.33
C ALA A 81 -8.95 -8.80 -11.37
N ILE A 82 -9.37 -7.80 -12.15
CA ILE A 82 -10.33 -7.98 -13.23
C ILE A 82 -9.59 -8.52 -14.46
N VAL A 83 -9.63 -9.84 -14.65
CA VAL A 83 -8.90 -10.55 -15.71
C VAL A 83 -9.40 -10.16 -17.12
N GLN A 84 -10.67 -9.81 -17.22
CA GLN A 84 -11.34 -9.47 -18.47
C GLN A 84 -10.85 -8.19 -19.14
N TYR A 85 -10.17 -7.31 -18.41
CA TYR A 85 -9.48 -6.14 -18.99
C TYR A 85 -8.25 -6.54 -19.82
N SER A 86 -7.67 -7.71 -19.56
CA SER A 86 -6.52 -8.20 -20.31
C SER A 86 -6.99 -8.91 -21.59
N GLY A 87 -6.90 -8.24 -22.73
CA GLY A 87 -7.23 -8.84 -24.03
C GLY A 87 -8.32 -8.14 -24.84
N LEU A 88 -8.96 -7.11 -24.29
CA LEU A 88 -9.84 -6.25 -25.06
C LEU A 88 -9.01 -5.35 -26.00
N LYS A 89 -9.31 -5.38 -27.31
CA LYS A 89 -8.67 -4.50 -28.29
C LYS A 89 -9.18 -3.06 -28.23
N TYR A 90 -10.39 -2.87 -27.72
CA TYR A 90 -11.04 -1.58 -27.53
C TYR A 90 -11.84 -1.62 -26.24
N SER A 91 -11.56 -0.70 -25.32
CA SER A 91 -12.44 -0.29 -24.24
C SER A 91 -12.60 1.23 -24.34
N ASP A 92 -13.77 1.72 -24.03
CA ASP A 92 -14.04 3.13 -23.80
C ASP A 92 -14.62 3.28 -22.38
N ASP A 93 -14.60 4.49 -21.88
CA ASP A 93 -15.03 4.80 -20.50
C ASP A 93 -16.48 4.33 -20.23
N ASP A 94 -17.33 4.32 -21.25
CA ASP A 94 -18.72 3.83 -21.17
C ASP A 94 -18.78 2.32 -21.03
N SER A 95 -18.00 1.60 -21.84
CA SER A 95 -17.91 0.14 -21.75
C SER A 95 -17.34 -0.29 -20.42
N ASP A 96 -16.38 0.47 -19.85
CA ASP A 96 -15.77 0.17 -18.56
C ASP A 96 -16.76 0.36 -17.40
N ALA A 97 -17.52 1.47 -17.40
CA ALA A 97 -18.59 1.67 -16.41
C ALA A 97 -19.68 0.58 -16.48
N ARG A 98 -20.14 0.23 -17.69
CA ARG A 98 -21.12 -0.87 -17.89
C ARG A 98 -20.57 -2.21 -17.45
N TRP A 99 -19.30 -2.48 -17.74
CA TRP A 99 -18.65 -3.71 -17.33
C TRP A 99 -18.58 -3.87 -15.82
N LEU A 100 -18.23 -2.80 -15.09
CA LEU A 100 -18.26 -2.78 -13.64
C LEU A 100 -19.65 -3.09 -13.09
N ALA A 101 -20.70 -2.44 -13.63
CA ALA A 101 -22.09 -2.71 -13.25
C ALA A 101 -22.48 -4.18 -13.49
N LYS A 102 -22.10 -4.73 -14.64
CA LYS A 102 -22.34 -6.14 -14.99
C LYS A 102 -21.63 -7.12 -14.08
N LEU A 103 -20.36 -6.87 -13.72
CA LEU A 103 -19.62 -7.69 -12.76
C LEU A 103 -20.29 -7.70 -11.37
N LEU A 104 -20.81 -6.55 -10.93
CA LEU A 104 -21.58 -6.46 -9.69
C LEU A 104 -22.86 -7.30 -9.78
N ARG A 105 -23.66 -7.13 -10.84
CA ARG A 105 -24.89 -7.86 -11.06
C ARG A 105 -24.70 -9.39 -11.05
N LEU A 106 -23.62 -9.85 -11.67
CA LEU A 106 -23.28 -11.27 -11.74
C LEU A 106 -22.62 -11.83 -10.47
N GLY A 107 -22.32 -10.98 -9.47
CA GLY A 107 -21.58 -11.40 -8.27
C GLY A 107 -20.13 -11.80 -8.55
N LEU A 108 -19.54 -11.32 -9.64
CA LEU A 108 -18.20 -11.66 -10.11
C LEU A 108 -17.19 -10.52 -9.89
N LEU A 109 -17.60 -9.43 -9.24
CA LEU A 109 -16.74 -8.28 -9.01
C LEU A 109 -15.62 -8.62 -8.03
N PRO A 110 -14.35 -8.50 -8.39
CA PRO A 110 -13.26 -8.52 -7.42
C PRO A 110 -13.28 -7.21 -6.63
N GLU A 111 -13.61 -7.30 -5.34
CA GLU A 111 -13.74 -6.11 -4.50
C GLU A 111 -12.44 -5.71 -3.82
N GLY A 112 -12.18 -4.41 -3.77
CA GLY A 112 -11.22 -3.75 -2.90
C GLY A 112 -11.84 -3.42 -1.55
N TYR A 113 -11.00 -3.28 -0.52
CA TYR A 113 -11.48 -2.88 0.79
C TYR A 113 -11.63 -1.34 0.87
N ILE A 114 -12.80 -0.87 1.24
CA ILE A 114 -13.05 0.54 1.55
C ILE A 114 -12.62 0.78 3.00
N TYR A 115 -11.47 1.43 3.18
CA TYR A 115 -11.00 1.79 4.51
C TYR A 115 -11.90 2.86 5.15
N PRO A 116 -12.15 2.80 6.47
CA PRO A 116 -12.82 3.87 7.19
C PRO A 116 -12.15 5.23 6.97
N LYS A 117 -12.95 6.29 6.87
CA LYS A 117 -12.48 7.65 6.56
C LYS A 117 -11.40 8.13 7.54
N GLU A 118 -11.60 7.85 8.82
CA GLU A 118 -10.71 8.23 9.92
C GLU A 118 -9.33 7.54 9.82
N ASP A 119 -9.31 6.26 9.48
CA ASP A 119 -8.07 5.50 9.35
C ASP A 119 -7.32 5.83 8.05
N ARG A 120 -8.03 6.25 7.00
CA ARG A 120 -7.41 6.63 5.71
C ARG A 120 -6.46 7.81 5.85
N ALA A 121 -6.89 8.87 6.54
CA ALA A 121 -6.08 10.06 6.73
C ALA A 121 -4.75 9.75 7.41
N VAL A 122 -4.78 8.99 8.52
CA VAL A 122 -3.57 8.60 9.25
C VAL A 122 -2.69 7.65 8.43
N ARG A 123 -3.31 6.71 7.70
CA ARG A 123 -2.59 5.83 6.77
C ARG A 123 -1.86 6.62 5.69
N ASP A 124 -2.47 7.67 5.16
CA ASP A 124 -1.87 8.50 4.12
C ASP A 124 -0.70 9.35 4.66
N LEU A 125 -0.70 9.76 5.95
CA LEU A 125 0.49 10.34 6.60
C LEU A 125 1.68 9.36 6.54
N LEU A 126 1.48 8.08 6.87
CA LEU A 126 2.56 7.09 6.82
C LEU A 126 3.03 6.80 5.39
N ARG A 127 2.14 6.81 4.42
CA ARG A 127 2.48 6.69 2.99
C ARG A 127 3.28 7.89 2.50
N ARG A 128 2.89 9.10 2.92
CA ARG A 128 3.67 10.33 2.65
C ARG A 128 5.04 10.27 3.31
N ARG A 129 5.10 9.85 4.57
CA ARG A 129 6.36 9.63 5.31
C ARG A 129 7.29 8.68 4.54
N MET A 130 6.80 7.52 4.10
CA MET A 130 7.59 6.56 3.31
C MET A 130 8.14 7.22 2.03
N ARG A 131 7.34 8.00 1.33
CA ARG A 131 7.77 8.72 0.13
C ARG A 131 8.90 9.70 0.43
N LEU A 132 8.79 10.45 1.53
CA LEU A 132 9.85 11.37 1.97
C LEU A 132 11.15 10.64 2.30
N VAL A 133 11.10 9.50 2.99
CA VAL A 133 12.29 8.68 3.28
C VAL A 133 12.96 8.16 2.00
N GLN A 134 12.18 7.75 1.00
CA GLN A 134 12.72 7.34 -0.30
C GLN A 134 13.43 8.52 -1.01
N GLN A 135 12.82 9.70 -1.00
CA GLN A 135 13.40 10.92 -1.58
C GLN A 135 14.68 11.36 -0.82
N HIS A 136 14.65 11.30 0.52
CA HIS A 136 15.83 11.56 1.35
C HIS A 136 16.99 10.61 1.01
N THR A 137 16.69 9.32 0.86
CA THR A 137 17.71 8.32 0.47
C THR A 137 18.26 8.62 -0.94
N ALA A 138 17.43 9.04 -1.88
CA ALA A 138 17.88 9.42 -3.21
C ALA A 138 18.82 10.63 -3.17
N ASN A 139 18.53 11.66 -2.37
CA ASN A 139 19.40 12.81 -2.19
C ASN A 139 20.72 12.42 -1.50
N LEU A 140 20.69 11.56 -0.50
CA LEU A 140 21.89 11.03 0.18
C LEU A 140 22.80 10.29 -0.83
N LEU A 141 22.24 9.43 -1.67
CA LEU A 141 22.97 8.72 -2.71
C LEU A 141 23.54 9.69 -3.76
N ALA A 142 22.81 10.74 -4.11
CA ALA A 142 23.30 11.78 -5.02
C ALA A 142 24.55 12.49 -4.46
N VAL A 143 24.54 12.85 -3.16
CA VAL A 143 25.72 13.41 -2.47
C VAL A 143 26.89 12.44 -2.49
N GLN A 144 26.66 11.16 -2.12
CA GLN A 144 27.71 10.13 -2.15
C GLN A 144 28.34 9.98 -3.54
N ASN A 145 27.51 9.97 -4.59
CA ASN A 145 27.96 9.85 -5.97
C ASN A 145 28.76 11.09 -6.44
N LEU A 146 28.35 12.30 -6.00
CA LEU A 146 29.10 13.53 -6.28
C LEU A 146 30.51 13.48 -5.68
N PHE A 147 30.64 13.05 -4.43
CA PHE A 147 31.93 12.87 -3.79
C PHE A 147 32.77 11.76 -4.45
N ALA A 148 32.17 10.60 -4.74
CA ALA A 148 32.87 9.52 -5.41
C ALA A 148 33.43 9.94 -6.77
N ARG A 149 32.61 10.64 -7.59
CA ARG A 149 33.00 11.10 -8.93
C ARG A 149 34.11 12.15 -8.90
N ASN A 150 34.05 13.12 -7.96
CA ASN A 150 34.96 14.25 -7.97
C ASN A 150 36.20 14.05 -7.08
N ARG A 151 36.16 13.14 -6.12
CA ARG A 151 37.26 12.86 -5.20
C ARG A 151 37.76 11.42 -5.20
N GLY A 152 37.16 10.54 -6.03
CA GLY A 152 37.50 9.11 -6.10
C GLY A 152 37.09 8.31 -4.88
N LYS A 153 36.50 8.95 -3.84
CA LYS A 153 36.08 8.29 -2.59
C LYS A 153 34.66 8.74 -2.19
N SER A 154 33.79 7.77 -1.97
CA SER A 154 32.44 8.04 -1.45
C SER A 154 32.48 8.29 0.06
N LEU A 155 31.55 9.10 0.54
CA LEU A 155 31.26 9.28 1.97
C LEU A 155 30.29 8.22 2.46
N SER A 156 30.41 7.81 3.72
CA SER A 156 29.37 7.02 4.38
C SER A 156 28.09 7.85 4.61
N ALA A 157 26.95 7.19 4.79
CA ALA A 157 25.70 7.87 5.09
C ALA A 157 25.77 8.77 6.34
N ASN A 158 26.55 8.35 7.35
CA ASN A 158 26.72 9.11 8.58
C ASN A 158 27.60 10.35 8.36
N GLU A 159 28.62 10.27 7.52
CA GLU A 159 29.44 11.43 7.14
C GLU A 159 28.59 12.44 6.38
N VAL A 160 27.79 12.01 5.40
CA VAL A 160 26.88 12.90 4.65
C VAL A 160 25.92 13.64 5.58
N ARG A 161 25.29 12.96 6.54
CA ARG A 161 24.38 13.61 7.51
C ARG A 161 25.03 14.65 8.39
N ARG A 162 26.36 14.56 8.62
CA ARG A 162 27.12 15.50 9.46
C ARG A 162 27.72 16.66 8.67
N LEU A 163 27.61 16.66 7.33
CA LEU A 163 28.13 17.73 6.50
C LEU A 163 27.41 19.05 6.80
N THR A 164 28.20 20.11 6.96
CA THR A 164 27.71 21.50 6.96
C THR A 164 28.03 22.16 5.62
N PRO A 165 27.35 23.26 5.26
CA PRO A 165 27.68 24.01 4.04
C PRO A 165 29.16 24.45 3.98
N GLU A 166 29.73 24.87 5.10
CA GLU A 166 31.13 25.30 5.22
C GLU A 166 32.09 24.11 4.99
N ALA A 167 31.78 22.95 5.59
CA ALA A 167 32.57 21.73 5.39
C ALA A 167 32.55 21.28 3.93
N VAL A 168 31.42 21.41 3.25
CA VAL A 168 31.30 21.08 1.81
C VAL A 168 32.20 21.96 0.96
N SER A 169 32.22 23.30 1.21
CA SER A 169 33.07 24.23 0.49
C SER A 169 34.56 23.97 0.73
N GLY A 170 34.94 23.48 1.91
CA GLY A 170 36.33 23.07 2.20
C GLY A 170 36.71 21.72 1.57
N LEU A 171 35.74 20.87 1.28
CA LEU A 171 35.95 19.55 0.69
C LEU A 171 35.93 19.53 -0.86
N LEU A 172 35.20 20.44 -1.50
CA LEU A 172 35.03 20.55 -2.94
C LEU A 172 35.54 21.92 -3.40
N ALA A 173 36.61 21.92 -4.19
CA ALA A 173 37.23 23.16 -4.65
C ALA A 173 36.37 23.91 -5.70
N ASP A 174 35.58 23.17 -6.48
CA ASP A 174 34.69 23.79 -7.49
C ASP A 174 33.39 24.25 -6.81
N PRO A 175 33.05 25.55 -6.87
CA PRO A 175 31.89 26.14 -6.23
C PRO A 175 30.56 25.55 -6.76
N ASN A 176 30.49 25.13 -8.02
CA ASN A 176 29.26 24.51 -8.59
C ASN A 176 29.03 23.10 -8.00
N GLN A 177 30.11 22.34 -7.80
CA GLN A 177 30.03 21.03 -7.13
C GLN A 177 29.62 21.21 -5.67
N ALA A 178 30.20 22.18 -4.97
CA ALA A 178 29.81 22.49 -3.60
C ALA A 178 28.34 22.90 -3.50
N LEU A 179 27.87 23.78 -4.37
CA LEU A 179 26.46 24.21 -4.43
C LEU A 179 25.50 23.04 -4.71
N ALA A 180 25.86 22.13 -5.62
CA ALA A 180 25.07 20.94 -5.91
C ALA A 180 24.92 20.01 -4.68
N VAL A 181 25.98 19.85 -3.89
CA VAL A 181 25.90 19.09 -2.62
C VAL A 181 25.08 19.85 -1.58
N GLN A 182 25.31 21.14 -1.40
CA GLN A 182 24.61 21.99 -0.43
C GLN A 182 23.10 21.99 -0.70
N SER A 183 22.66 22.03 -1.96
CA SER A 183 21.25 21.96 -2.34
C SER A 183 20.61 20.64 -1.94
N ASN A 184 21.30 19.50 -2.13
CA ASN A 184 20.81 18.19 -1.66
C ASN A 184 20.72 18.14 -0.14
N LEU A 185 21.71 18.67 0.59
CA LEU A 185 21.70 18.70 2.06
C LEU A 185 20.55 19.55 2.60
N LEU A 186 20.24 20.68 1.98
CA LEU A 186 19.11 21.54 2.35
C LEU A 186 17.78 20.78 2.23
N VAL A 187 17.56 20.10 1.10
CA VAL A 187 16.36 19.28 0.85
C VAL A 187 16.28 18.13 1.87
N MET A 188 17.41 17.45 2.14
CA MET A 188 17.44 16.34 3.10
C MET A 188 17.02 16.80 4.51
N ARG A 189 17.51 17.95 5.00
CA ARG A 189 17.12 18.52 6.29
C ARG A 189 15.64 18.86 6.37
N ALA A 190 15.10 19.49 5.32
CA ALA A 190 13.67 19.76 5.26
C ALA A 190 12.82 18.48 5.24
N GLN A 191 13.30 17.44 4.59
CA GLN A 191 12.63 16.11 4.59
C GLN A 191 12.69 15.46 5.96
N GLU A 192 13.79 15.54 6.70
CA GLU A 192 13.91 15.02 8.07
C GLU A 192 12.89 15.67 9.02
N VAL A 193 12.77 17.00 8.99
CA VAL A 193 11.75 17.72 9.78
C VAL A 193 10.33 17.26 9.43
N ALA A 194 10.04 17.11 8.13
CA ALA A 194 8.72 16.66 7.68
C ALA A 194 8.43 15.20 8.07
N ILE A 195 9.43 14.32 8.00
CA ILE A 195 9.32 12.91 8.43
C ILE A 195 8.98 12.84 9.92
N ASP A 196 9.72 13.57 10.76
CA ASP A 196 9.50 13.58 12.21
C ASP A 196 8.11 14.13 12.59
N LEU A 197 7.63 15.14 11.86
CA LEU A 197 6.29 15.69 12.06
C LEU A 197 5.22 14.62 11.77
N LEU A 198 5.32 13.94 10.62
CA LEU A 198 4.36 12.92 10.22
C LEU A 198 4.38 11.71 11.16
N GLU A 199 5.55 11.30 11.66
CA GLU A 199 5.68 10.19 12.61
C GLU A 199 5.03 10.52 13.96
N ARG A 200 5.27 11.71 14.48
CA ARG A 200 4.68 12.17 15.75
C ARG A 200 3.16 12.22 15.65
N GLU A 201 2.64 12.80 14.58
CA GLU A 201 1.20 12.93 14.39
C GLU A 201 0.54 11.55 14.25
N ALA A 202 1.08 10.67 13.39
CA ALA A 202 0.55 9.33 13.22
C ALA A 202 0.57 8.52 14.52
N LEU A 203 1.64 8.64 15.31
CA LEU A 203 1.74 7.97 16.61
C LEU A 203 0.71 8.52 17.61
N ALA A 204 0.52 9.84 17.67
CA ALA A 204 -0.44 10.46 18.58
C ALA A 204 -1.86 9.93 18.41
N GLN A 205 -2.27 9.68 17.14
CA GLN A 205 -3.62 9.23 16.82
C GLN A 205 -3.87 7.74 17.11
N VAL A 206 -2.83 6.90 17.21
CA VAL A 206 -3.02 5.45 17.33
C VAL A 206 -2.36 4.81 18.54
N LYS A 207 -1.53 5.54 19.30
CA LYS A 207 -0.73 5.01 20.42
C LYS A 207 -1.53 4.30 21.50
N LEU A 208 -2.82 4.60 21.65
CA LEU A 208 -3.70 3.97 22.65
C LEU A 208 -4.42 2.71 22.12
N ARG A 209 -4.28 2.36 20.86
CA ARG A 209 -4.94 1.18 20.29
C ARG A 209 -4.23 -0.10 20.77
N PRO A 210 -4.94 -1.08 21.39
CA PRO A 210 -4.32 -2.33 21.88
C PRO A 210 -3.55 -3.08 20.78
N ALA A 211 -4.11 -3.14 19.57
CA ALA A 211 -3.48 -3.78 18.41
C ALA A 211 -2.07 -3.23 18.10
N TYR A 212 -1.85 -1.93 18.29
CA TYR A 212 -0.52 -1.33 18.14
C TYR A 212 0.47 -1.86 19.18
N HIS A 213 0.08 -1.94 20.45
CA HIS A 213 0.94 -2.45 21.52
C HIS A 213 1.31 -3.91 21.31
N HIS A 214 0.35 -4.75 20.92
CA HIS A 214 0.62 -6.15 20.61
C HIS A 214 1.60 -6.32 19.44
N LEU A 215 1.53 -5.47 18.41
CA LEU A 215 2.49 -5.50 17.31
C LEU A 215 3.90 -5.12 17.74
N LEU A 216 4.08 -4.20 18.70
CA LEU A 216 5.39 -3.82 19.25
C LEU A 216 6.07 -4.96 20.02
N SER A 217 5.34 -5.98 20.49
CA SER A 217 5.93 -7.17 21.10
C SER A 217 6.71 -8.04 20.12
N VAL A 218 6.49 -7.85 18.80
CA VAL A 218 7.15 -8.62 17.75
C VAL A 218 8.59 -8.15 17.55
N ASN A 219 9.55 -9.03 17.73
CA ASN A 219 10.96 -8.71 17.47
C ASN A 219 11.16 -8.20 16.05
N GLY A 220 11.72 -6.99 15.94
CA GLY A 220 11.96 -6.31 14.68
C GLY A 220 10.85 -5.35 14.23
N ILE A 221 9.75 -5.27 14.96
CA ILE A 221 8.68 -4.29 14.71
C ILE A 221 8.81 -3.15 15.73
N GLY A 222 9.28 -1.99 15.28
CA GLY A 222 9.29 -0.74 16.05
C GLY A 222 8.10 0.14 15.70
N THR A 223 8.09 1.37 16.23
CA THR A 223 7.01 2.35 16.11
C THR A 223 6.45 2.44 14.67
N VAL A 224 7.26 2.80 13.71
CA VAL A 224 6.82 3.06 12.33
C VAL A 224 6.29 1.79 11.65
N LEU A 225 6.95 0.65 11.87
CA LEU A 225 6.51 -0.62 11.29
C LEU A 225 5.20 -1.09 11.93
N GLY A 226 5.03 -0.95 13.25
CA GLY A 226 3.79 -1.26 13.96
C GLY A 226 2.62 -0.42 13.47
N LEU A 227 2.81 0.90 13.34
CA LEU A 227 1.82 1.81 12.76
C LEU A 227 1.44 1.41 11.33
N THR A 228 2.45 1.16 10.49
CA THR A 228 2.24 0.78 9.09
C THR A 228 1.48 -0.55 8.98
N ILE A 229 1.89 -1.57 9.74
CA ILE A 229 1.23 -2.88 9.73
C ILE A 229 -0.22 -2.75 10.19
N MET A 230 -0.47 -2.05 11.28
CA MET A 230 -1.83 -1.88 11.82
C MET A 230 -2.75 -1.16 10.82
N LEU A 231 -2.33 0.01 10.32
CA LEU A 231 -3.17 0.86 9.46
C LEU A 231 -3.33 0.30 8.04
N GLU A 232 -2.32 -0.37 7.51
CA GLU A 232 -2.43 -1.00 6.18
C GLU A 232 -3.16 -2.36 6.23
N THR A 233 -3.22 -3.00 7.40
CA THR A 233 -4.03 -4.20 7.62
C THR A 233 -5.52 -3.86 7.74
N GLY A 234 -5.85 -2.79 8.47
CA GLY A 234 -7.23 -2.52 8.89
C GLY A 234 -7.78 -3.64 9.78
N PRO A 235 -9.09 -3.85 9.84
CA PRO A 235 -9.69 -4.95 10.58
C PRO A 235 -9.19 -6.30 10.06
N VAL A 236 -8.49 -7.07 10.91
CA VAL A 236 -7.91 -8.36 10.50
C VAL A 236 -8.98 -9.39 10.15
N ALA A 237 -10.19 -9.26 10.71
CA ALA A 237 -11.34 -10.12 10.45
C ALA A 237 -11.79 -10.14 8.98
N ARG A 238 -11.41 -9.13 8.17
CA ARG A 238 -11.66 -9.13 6.73
C ARG A 238 -10.90 -10.24 5.97
N PHE A 239 -9.92 -10.85 6.60
CA PHE A 239 -9.19 -11.99 6.05
C PHE A 239 -9.68 -13.27 6.72
N SER A 240 -10.44 -14.09 6.00
CA SER A 240 -10.99 -15.35 6.53
C SER A 240 -9.93 -16.36 6.94
N GLN A 241 -8.72 -16.28 6.36
CA GLN A 241 -7.60 -17.16 6.62
C GLN A 241 -6.26 -16.43 6.63
N VAL A 242 -5.34 -16.95 7.45
CA VAL A 242 -3.96 -16.41 7.52
C VAL A 242 -3.23 -16.45 6.17
N GLY A 243 -3.55 -17.38 5.29
CA GLY A 243 -3.00 -17.46 3.94
C GLY A 243 -3.40 -16.26 3.07
N HIS A 244 -4.66 -15.82 3.17
CA HIS A 244 -5.15 -14.62 2.45
C HIS A 244 -4.44 -13.35 2.92
N TYR A 245 -4.23 -13.22 4.23
CA TYR A 245 -3.44 -12.11 4.78
C TYR A 245 -1.99 -12.13 4.29
N ALA A 246 -1.31 -13.28 4.37
CA ALA A 246 0.07 -13.42 3.90
C ALA A 246 0.22 -13.12 2.40
N SER A 247 -0.78 -13.50 1.60
CA SER A 247 -0.87 -13.16 0.18
C SER A 247 -1.06 -11.65 -0.03
N TYR A 248 -1.99 -11.05 0.70
CA TYR A 248 -2.21 -9.59 0.67
C TYR A 248 -0.96 -8.80 1.05
N CYS A 249 -0.15 -9.32 1.99
CA CYS A 249 1.15 -8.75 2.37
C CYS A 249 2.27 -9.01 1.34
N ARG A 250 1.98 -9.65 0.19
CA ARG A 250 2.98 -10.06 -0.83
C ARG A 250 4.12 -10.91 -0.26
N CYS A 251 3.84 -11.65 0.82
CA CYS A 251 4.82 -12.50 1.49
C CYS A 251 4.82 -13.96 0.96
N VAL A 252 3.95 -14.29 0.02
CA VAL A 252 3.89 -15.59 -0.66
C VAL A 252 4.31 -15.45 -2.11
N GLY A 253 4.93 -16.50 -2.67
CA GLY A 253 5.16 -16.58 -4.10
C GLY A 253 3.85 -16.83 -4.85
N SER A 254 3.71 -16.27 -6.05
CA SER A 254 2.60 -16.57 -6.94
C SER A 254 3.12 -17.38 -8.13
N GLU A 255 2.50 -18.51 -8.41
CA GLU A 255 2.83 -19.37 -9.53
C GLU A 255 1.59 -19.57 -10.40
N HIS A 256 1.78 -19.50 -11.71
CA HIS A 256 0.76 -19.89 -12.68
C HIS A 256 1.06 -21.32 -13.11
N LEU A 257 0.18 -22.23 -12.73
CA LEU A 257 0.29 -23.65 -13.08
C LEU A 257 -0.73 -24.00 -14.17
N SER A 258 -0.32 -24.80 -15.14
CA SER A 258 -1.20 -25.40 -16.15
C SER A 258 -0.77 -26.83 -16.35
N ASN A 259 -1.70 -27.76 -16.17
CA ASN A 259 -1.45 -29.21 -16.23
C ASN A 259 -0.26 -29.65 -15.34
N GLY A 260 -0.22 -29.16 -14.10
CA GLY A 260 0.85 -29.43 -13.13
C GLY A 260 2.21 -28.79 -13.45
N LYS A 261 2.36 -28.11 -14.59
CA LYS A 261 3.60 -27.46 -15.00
C LYS A 261 3.52 -25.95 -14.74
N ARG A 262 4.64 -25.39 -14.25
CA ARG A 262 4.77 -23.94 -14.04
C ARG A 262 4.81 -23.23 -15.41
N LYS A 263 3.83 -22.38 -15.67
CA LYS A 263 3.71 -21.57 -16.90
C LYS A 263 4.17 -20.13 -16.74
N GLY A 264 4.45 -19.70 -15.51
CA GLY A 264 4.91 -18.34 -15.23
C GLY A 264 4.70 -17.94 -13.77
N HIS A 265 4.89 -16.66 -13.52
CA HIS A 265 4.55 -16.03 -12.23
C HIS A 265 3.14 -15.42 -12.34
N GLY A 266 2.37 -15.53 -11.28
CA GLY A 266 1.12 -14.80 -11.14
C GLY A 266 1.33 -13.29 -10.99
N ASN A 267 0.25 -12.54 -10.81
CA ASN A 267 0.31 -11.09 -10.67
C ASN A 267 1.09 -10.69 -9.40
N THR A 268 2.35 -10.28 -9.57
CA THR A 268 3.22 -9.84 -8.48
C THR A 268 2.86 -8.45 -7.93
N LYS A 269 2.00 -7.70 -8.63
CA LYS A 269 1.54 -6.37 -8.21
C LYS A 269 0.32 -6.44 -7.29
N SER A 270 -0.42 -7.56 -7.26
CA SER A 270 -1.56 -7.74 -6.35
C SER A 270 -1.12 -7.72 -4.89
N GLY A 271 -1.99 -7.20 -4.02
CA GLY A 271 -1.73 -7.05 -2.59
C GLY A 271 -1.05 -5.73 -2.22
N ASN A 272 -0.74 -5.58 -0.94
CA ASN A 272 -0.29 -4.32 -0.34
C ASN A 272 1.24 -4.20 -0.32
N LYS A 273 1.77 -3.23 -1.08
CA LYS A 273 3.22 -2.99 -1.17
C LYS A 273 3.83 -2.42 0.12
N TYR A 274 3.05 -1.72 0.93
CA TYR A 274 3.51 -1.13 2.18
C TYR A 274 3.68 -2.20 3.26
N LEU A 275 2.76 -3.17 3.32
CA LEU A 275 2.92 -4.35 4.17
C LEU A 275 4.09 -5.22 3.72
N ALA A 276 4.29 -5.40 2.42
CA ALA A 276 5.44 -6.13 1.88
C ALA A 276 6.77 -5.51 2.36
N TRP A 277 6.88 -4.19 2.26
CA TRP A 277 8.04 -3.44 2.78
C TRP A 277 8.18 -3.60 4.29
N ALA A 278 7.10 -3.37 5.04
CA ALA A 278 7.14 -3.41 6.50
C ALA A 278 7.60 -4.78 7.04
N TYR A 279 7.10 -5.87 6.46
CA TYR A 279 7.51 -7.21 6.89
C TYR A 279 8.94 -7.58 6.45
N LEU A 280 9.42 -7.08 5.32
CA LEU A 280 10.82 -7.26 4.93
C LEU A 280 11.77 -6.51 5.87
N GLU A 281 11.46 -5.27 6.23
CA GLU A 281 12.24 -4.51 7.22
C GLU A 281 12.19 -5.18 8.59
N ALA A 282 11.00 -5.56 9.07
CA ALA A 282 10.84 -6.29 10.33
C ALA A 282 11.67 -7.59 10.34
N ALA A 283 11.72 -8.32 9.22
CA ALA A 283 12.52 -9.54 9.11
C ALA A 283 14.01 -9.26 9.22
N ASN A 284 14.52 -8.19 8.59
CA ASN A 284 15.93 -7.80 8.69
C ASN A 284 16.31 -7.45 10.15
N PHE A 285 15.47 -6.67 10.83
CA PHE A 285 15.67 -6.34 12.23
C PHE A 285 15.56 -7.57 13.16
N ALA A 286 14.55 -8.43 12.95
CA ALA A 286 14.37 -9.65 13.73
C ALA A 286 15.59 -10.59 13.62
N VAL A 287 16.11 -10.79 12.41
CA VAL A 287 17.33 -11.59 12.18
C VAL A 287 18.55 -10.98 12.88
N ARG A 288 18.64 -9.64 12.93
CA ARG A 288 19.75 -8.95 13.55
C ARG A 288 19.72 -9.04 15.08
N TYR A 289 18.55 -8.93 15.69
CA TYR A 289 18.42 -8.72 17.14
C TYR A 289 17.82 -9.90 17.91
N ASN A 290 17.32 -10.96 17.23
CA ASN A 290 16.78 -12.14 17.90
C ASN A 290 17.53 -13.42 17.49
N ALA A 291 18.14 -14.09 18.45
CA ALA A 291 18.98 -15.28 18.22
C ALA A 291 18.18 -16.46 17.61
N THR A 292 16.92 -16.66 18.01
CA THR A 292 16.07 -17.75 17.49
C THR A 292 15.71 -17.50 16.03
N VAL A 293 15.31 -16.26 15.69
CA VAL A 293 15.03 -15.86 14.30
C VAL A 293 16.28 -15.94 13.44
N LYS A 294 17.43 -15.52 13.97
CA LYS A 294 18.73 -15.62 13.28
C LYS A 294 19.11 -17.07 12.94
N ARG A 295 18.95 -18.01 13.90
CA ARG A 295 19.17 -19.43 13.67
C ARG A 295 18.27 -20.00 12.58
N TYR A 296 16.98 -19.63 12.62
CA TYR A 296 16.02 -20.02 11.59
C TYR A 296 16.43 -19.49 10.21
N TYR A 297 16.78 -18.21 10.10
CA TYR A 297 17.27 -17.57 8.87
C TYR A 297 18.51 -18.28 8.33
N GLN A 298 19.51 -18.57 9.17
CA GLN A 298 20.76 -19.24 8.78
C GLN A 298 20.49 -20.65 8.22
N ARG A 299 19.65 -21.44 8.91
CA ARG A 299 19.23 -22.78 8.43
C ARG A 299 18.55 -22.70 7.05
N LYS A 300 17.70 -21.69 6.85
CA LYS A 300 17.01 -21.51 5.56
C LYS A 300 17.96 -21.03 4.46
N ARG A 301 18.85 -20.08 4.79
CA ARG A 301 19.85 -19.55 3.88
C ARG A 301 20.81 -20.62 3.36
N ALA A 302 21.23 -21.55 4.21
CA ALA A 302 22.10 -22.66 3.84
C ALA A 302 21.46 -23.60 2.80
N LYS A 303 20.12 -23.73 2.82
CA LYS A 303 19.36 -24.57 1.87
C LYS A 303 18.90 -23.84 0.60
N THR A 304 18.98 -22.49 0.58
CA THR A 304 18.45 -21.66 -0.51
C THR A 304 19.43 -20.53 -0.82
N ASN A 305 19.03 -19.29 -0.56
CA ASN A 305 19.86 -18.09 -0.62
C ASN A 305 19.34 -17.03 0.37
N GLY A 306 20.08 -15.91 0.51
CA GLY A 306 19.73 -14.85 1.45
C GLY A 306 18.37 -14.19 1.17
N VAL A 307 18.02 -13.99 -0.10
CA VAL A 307 16.75 -13.36 -0.51
C VAL A 307 15.56 -14.24 -0.17
N VAL A 308 15.65 -15.54 -0.47
CA VAL A 308 14.58 -16.50 -0.14
C VAL A 308 14.45 -16.65 1.38
N ALA A 309 15.57 -16.73 2.09
CA ALA A 309 15.59 -16.89 3.53
C ALA A 309 14.93 -15.70 4.25
N ILE A 310 15.27 -14.46 3.88
CA ILE A 310 14.66 -13.27 4.50
C ILE A 310 13.17 -13.14 4.18
N LYS A 311 12.74 -13.44 2.95
CA LYS A 311 11.32 -13.50 2.59
C LYS A 311 10.56 -14.55 3.38
N THR A 312 11.20 -15.69 3.70
CA THR A 312 10.58 -16.73 4.53
C THR A 312 10.39 -16.25 5.97
N VAL A 313 11.35 -15.47 6.53
CA VAL A 313 11.19 -14.83 7.84
C VAL A 313 10.05 -13.82 7.79
N ALA A 314 10.01 -12.94 6.78
CA ALA A 314 8.93 -11.98 6.59
C ALA A 314 7.54 -12.64 6.53
N HIS A 315 7.42 -13.75 5.79
CA HIS A 315 6.19 -14.55 5.73
C HIS A 315 5.78 -15.09 7.10
N LYS A 316 6.74 -15.62 7.89
CA LYS A 316 6.44 -16.10 9.24
C LYS A 316 5.99 -14.96 10.18
N LEU A 317 6.63 -13.80 10.09
CA LEU A 317 6.24 -12.61 10.85
C LEU A 317 4.82 -12.13 10.44
N ALA A 318 4.51 -12.07 9.15
CA ALA A 318 3.18 -11.70 8.68
C ALA A 318 2.11 -12.66 9.24
N ARG A 319 2.36 -13.97 9.21
CA ARG A 319 1.45 -14.96 9.81
C ARG A 319 1.30 -14.78 11.33
N ALA A 320 2.39 -14.52 12.04
CA ALA A 320 2.34 -14.24 13.46
C ALA A 320 1.52 -12.99 13.78
N CYS A 321 1.74 -11.89 13.04
CA CYS A 321 0.98 -10.65 13.20
C CYS A 321 -0.52 -10.84 12.91
N TYR A 322 -0.89 -11.68 11.96
CA TYR A 322 -2.30 -12.04 11.74
C TYR A 322 -2.95 -12.59 13.01
N TYR A 323 -2.31 -13.58 13.66
CA TYR A 323 -2.83 -14.16 14.89
C TYR A 323 -2.81 -13.19 16.07
N ILE A 324 -1.73 -12.39 16.19
CA ILE A 324 -1.62 -11.33 17.20
C ILE A 324 -2.79 -10.35 17.10
N LEU A 325 -3.07 -9.87 15.90
CA LEU A 325 -4.16 -8.91 15.65
C LEU A 325 -5.54 -9.53 15.81
N ARG A 326 -5.70 -10.83 15.48
CA ARG A 326 -6.97 -11.56 15.62
C ARG A 326 -7.29 -11.88 17.08
N ASP A 327 -6.29 -12.35 17.81
CA ASP A 327 -6.47 -12.94 19.15
C ASP A 327 -6.17 -11.93 20.27
N GLY A 328 -5.65 -10.73 19.94
CA GLY A 328 -5.30 -9.72 20.93
C GLY A 328 -4.20 -10.19 21.90
N THR A 329 -3.18 -10.90 21.41
CA THR A 329 -2.11 -11.51 22.23
C THR A 329 -0.73 -11.03 21.81
N ASP A 330 0.24 -11.12 22.73
CA ASP A 330 1.62 -10.77 22.44
C ASP A 330 2.35 -11.88 21.66
N PHE A 331 3.46 -11.49 21.06
CA PHE A 331 4.27 -12.37 20.24
C PHE A 331 5.00 -13.44 21.03
N ALA A 332 4.84 -14.69 20.64
CA ALA A 332 5.57 -15.83 21.16
C ALA A 332 6.55 -16.36 20.10
N VAL A 333 7.85 -16.02 20.24
CA VAL A 333 8.88 -16.37 19.25
C VAL A 333 9.00 -17.89 19.03
N GLY A 334 8.81 -18.68 20.09
CA GLY A 334 8.85 -20.14 20.01
C GLY A 334 7.76 -20.74 19.11
N ARG A 335 6.55 -20.17 19.14
CA ARG A 335 5.45 -20.59 18.25
C ARG A 335 5.73 -20.27 16.77
N ALA A 336 6.40 -19.17 16.51
CA ALA A 336 6.67 -18.73 15.13
C ALA A 336 7.94 -19.35 14.52
N PHE A 337 9.01 -19.57 15.31
CA PHE A 337 10.34 -19.91 14.82
C PHE A 337 10.98 -21.13 15.53
N GLY A 338 10.28 -21.74 16.46
CA GLY A 338 10.72 -22.98 17.14
C GLY A 338 10.73 -24.20 16.23
#